data_11c05e035ffb8623535d47d6237baf8e
#
_entry.id   11c05e035ffb8623535d47d6237baf8e
#
_cell.length_a   1.000
_cell.length_b   1.000
_cell.length_c   1.000
_cell.angle_alpha   90.00
_cell.angle_beta   90.00
_cell.angle_gamma   90.00
#
_symmetry.space_group_name_H-M   'P 1'
#
loop_
_entity.id
_entity.type
_entity.pdbx_description
1 polymer ?
#
loop_
_entity_poly.entity_id
_entity_poly.type
_entity_poly.pdbx_seq_one_letter_code
_entity_poly.pdbx_strand_id
1 'polypeptide(L)'
;MTELVKKLMKIPAVSGREASIAEVIKAEISPYCDEVYTDNLGNLYAHKKGSGKKVIFAAHMDEIGFFVSYIEGSGLVRVTPVGGFNYTAAAYSGVTFENGVHGVMIPGGDDGKSDKYFIDIGTTSRKQTEKKLAIGEFGTLDRTFTKLAGKRYSGRPFDDRIGCAVLIEAAKQIKSTENDLYFVFTVQEEVGCRGAFPAAYNLEADYAIAVDVTSTGDVPGSKTMAVKLGGGAAVKIRDNSVICDRHVVDLLKGIAEENKIKYQLEILERGGTDTGAIQRSGRGARVGAVSVPTRYIHTAAETVDMGDVSACVKLVSLAAQTKFE
;
A
#
# COMPACT_ATOMS: atom_id res chain seq x y z
N MET A 1 16.04 1.40 -5.66
CA MET A 1 15.03 0.86 -4.74
C MET A 1 14.97 1.61 -3.40
N THR A 2 15.97 1.50 -2.48
CA THR A 2 15.87 2.11 -1.13
C THR A 2 15.58 3.63 -1.15
N GLU A 3 16.25 4.39 -2.01
CA GLU A 3 16.00 5.82 -2.15
C GLU A 3 14.63 6.14 -2.77
N LEU A 4 14.14 5.30 -3.68
CA LEU A 4 12.79 5.43 -4.24
C LEU A 4 11.73 5.23 -3.13
N VAL A 5 11.83 4.14 -2.37
CA VAL A 5 10.92 3.88 -1.24
C VAL A 5 10.92 5.06 -0.27
N LYS A 6 12.11 5.51 0.15
CA LYS A 6 12.26 6.67 1.04
C LYS A 6 11.65 7.95 0.46
N LYS A 7 11.74 8.14 -0.86
CA LYS A 7 11.12 9.28 -1.56
C LYS A 7 9.60 9.20 -1.48
N LEU A 8 9.01 8.03 -1.80
CA LEU A 8 7.56 7.83 -1.77
C LEU A 8 7.00 7.95 -0.34
N MET A 9 7.69 7.39 0.64
CA MET A 9 7.26 7.45 2.05
C MET A 9 7.24 8.87 2.63
N LYS A 10 7.92 9.84 2.04
CA LYS A 10 7.91 11.23 2.52
C LYS A 10 6.62 11.98 2.20
N ILE A 11 5.86 11.52 1.21
CA ILE A 11 4.68 12.23 0.72
C ILE A 11 3.45 11.79 1.52
N PRO A 12 2.79 12.68 2.28
CA PRO A 12 1.56 12.36 2.98
C PRO A 12 0.41 12.19 2.00
N ALA A 13 -0.33 11.09 2.13
CA ALA A 13 -1.52 10.86 1.30
C ALA A 13 -2.43 9.81 1.94
N VAL A 14 -3.39 10.23 2.74
CA VAL A 14 -4.46 9.34 3.22
C VAL A 14 -5.47 9.10 2.10
N SER A 15 -6.32 8.06 2.26
CA SER A 15 -7.38 7.76 1.31
C SER A 15 -8.22 9.01 0.95
N GLY A 16 -8.34 9.29 -0.35
CA GLY A 16 -9.01 10.47 -0.89
C GLY A 16 -8.15 11.76 -0.92
N ARG A 17 -6.84 11.63 -0.65
CA ARG A 17 -5.87 12.73 -0.69
C ARG A 17 -4.55 12.31 -1.37
N GLU A 18 -4.62 11.48 -2.42
CA GLU A 18 -3.47 10.84 -3.06
C GLU A 18 -2.82 11.68 -4.17
N ALA A 19 -3.38 12.84 -4.53
CA ALA A 19 -2.92 13.62 -5.68
C ALA A 19 -1.41 13.93 -5.65
N SER A 20 -0.86 14.29 -4.49
CA SER A 20 0.56 14.63 -4.37
C SER A 20 1.48 13.42 -4.59
N ILE A 21 1.12 12.24 -4.10
CA ILE A 21 1.90 11.03 -4.32
C ILE A 21 1.76 10.52 -5.76
N ALA A 22 0.58 10.66 -6.36
CA ALA A 22 0.34 10.30 -7.76
C ALA A 22 1.28 11.06 -8.71
N GLU A 23 1.50 12.36 -8.50
CA GLU A 23 2.45 13.15 -9.32
C GLU A 23 3.90 12.67 -9.16
N VAL A 24 4.31 12.27 -7.96
CA VAL A 24 5.66 11.72 -7.74
C VAL A 24 5.81 10.37 -8.43
N ILE A 25 4.82 9.48 -8.31
CA ILE A 25 4.82 8.16 -8.97
C ILE A 25 4.80 8.34 -10.50
N LYS A 26 3.97 9.26 -11.01
CA LYS A 26 3.90 9.61 -12.43
C LYS A 26 5.28 10.01 -12.98
N ALA A 27 5.98 10.89 -12.27
CA ALA A 27 7.32 11.31 -12.67
C ALA A 27 8.33 10.14 -12.71
N GLU A 28 8.23 9.19 -11.77
CA GLU A 28 9.15 8.05 -11.69
C GLU A 28 8.87 6.96 -12.73
N ILE A 29 7.60 6.73 -13.12
CA ILE A 29 7.24 5.63 -14.02
C ILE A 29 7.15 6.04 -15.49
N SER A 30 6.83 7.32 -15.80
CA SER A 30 6.62 7.80 -17.17
C SER A 30 7.71 7.43 -18.16
N PRO A 31 9.02 7.43 -17.81
CA PRO A 31 10.07 7.05 -18.78
C PRO A 31 10.02 5.60 -19.27
N TYR A 32 9.22 4.74 -18.64
CA TYR A 32 9.18 3.29 -18.91
C TYR A 32 7.87 2.81 -19.52
N CYS A 33 6.91 3.72 -19.75
CA CYS A 33 5.59 3.43 -20.26
C CYS A 33 5.27 4.33 -21.45
N ASP A 34 4.34 3.89 -22.30
CA ASP A 34 3.96 4.61 -23.52
C ASP A 34 2.96 5.73 -23.24
N GLU A 35 2.09 5.53 -22.23
CA GLU A 35 1.08 6.49 -21.79
C GLU A 35 0.97 6.49 -20.26
N VAL A 36 0.75 7.68 -19.68
CA VAL A 36 0.48 7.82 -18.24
C VAL A 36 -0.64 8.85 -18.05
N TYR A 37 -1.72 8.44 -17.39
CA TYR A 37 -2.90 9.26 -17.19
C TYR A 37 -3.60 8.92 -15.86
N THR A 38 -4.55 9.74 -15.45
CA THR A 38 -5.40 9.51 -14.27
C THR A 38 -6.86 9.43 -14.66
N ASP A 39 -7.67 8.66 -13.93
CA ASP A 39 -9.10 8.66 -14.06
C ASP A 39 -9.78 9.70 -13.13
N ASN A 40 -11.12 9.75 -13.18
CA ASN A 40 -11.90 10.71 -12.39
C ASN A 40 -11.82 10.48 -10.88
N LEU A 41 -11.47 9.27 -10.43
CA LEU A 41 -11.30 8.96 -9.01
C LEU A 41 -9.89 9.28 -8.50
N GLY A 42 -8.93 9.40 -9.42
CA GLY A 42 -7.54 9.70 -9.13
C GLY A 42 -6.59 8.51 -9.24
N ASN A 43 -7.07 7.33 -9.69
CA ASN A 43 -6.16 6.22 -10.02
C ASN A 43 -5.19 6.66 -11.11
N LEU A 44 -3.91 6.35 -10.93
CA LEU A 44 -2.88 6.62 -11.91
C LEU A 44 -2.60 5.36 -12.74
N TYR A 45 -2.70 5.48 -14.04
CA TYR A 45 -2.43 4.41 -15.00
C TYR A 45 -1.13 4.69 -15.71
N ALA A 46 -0.25 3.70 -15.78
CA ALA A 46 0.92 3.72 -16.61
C ALA A 46 0.86 2.52 -17.57
N HIS A 47 0.61 2.80 -18.84
CA HIS A 47 0.31 1.83 -19.87
C HIS A 47 1.56 1.55 -20.71
N LYS A 48 1.92 0.28 -20.82
CA LYS A 48 2.92 -0.21 -21.77
C LYS A 48 2.22 -1.09 -22.79
N LYS A 49 2.11 -0.57 -24.01
CA LYS A 49 1.33 -1.15 -25.11
C LYS A 49 1.86 -2.51 -25.53
N GLY A 50 0.97 -3.43 -25.77
CA GLY A 50 1.21 -4.75 -26.32
C GLY A 50 0.02 -5.24 -27.15
N SER A 51 0.18 -6.37 -27.82
CA SER A 51 -0.87 -6.99 -28.66
C SER A 51 -1.47 -8.26 -28.02
N GLY A 52 -0.96 -8.67 -26.89
CA GLY A 52 -1.39 -9.87 -26.15
C GLY A 52 -2.52 -9.61 -25.18
N LYS A 53 -2.57 -10.41 -24.12
CA LYS A 53 -3.54 -10.28 -23.04
C LYS A 53 -3.37 -8.96 -22.29
N LYS A 54 -4.49 -8.41 -21.85
CA LYS A 54 -4.50 -7.23 -21.01
C LYS A 54 -4.27 -7.64 -19.56
N VAL A 55 -3.17 -7.16 -19.00
CA VAL A 55 -2.70 -7.53 -17.65
C VAL A 55 -2.55 -6.29 -16.79
N ILE A 56 -3.22 -6.27 -15.66
CA ILE A 56 -3.07 -5.23 -14.63
C ILE A 56 -2.04 -5.68 -13.59
N PHE A 57 -1.10 -4.80 -13.25
CA PHE A 57 -0.31 -4.84 -12.02
C PHE A 57 -0.76 -3.67 -11.15
N ALA A 58 -1.33 -3.93 -9.97
CA ALA A 58 -1.90 -2.90 -9.10
C ALA A 58 -1.14 -2.76 -7.79
N ALA A 59 -1.00 -1.53 -7.27
CA ALA A 59 -0.53 -1.20 -5.93
C ALA A 59 -1.22 0.07 -5.47
N HIS A 60 -1.53 0.21 -4.16
CA HIS A 60 -2.26 1.39 -3.72
C HIS A 60 -1.34 2.53 -3.27
N MET A 61 -1.83 3.76 -3.48
CA MET A 61 -1.08 4.99 -3.18
C MET A 61 -1.40 5.55 -1.80
N ASP A 62 -2.58 5.28 -1.28
CA ASP A 62 -3.03 5.80 0.00
C ASP A 62 -2.35 5.10 1.18
N GLU A 63 -2.48 5.70 2.33
CA GLU A 63 -2.05 5.19 3.62
C GLU A 63 -3.14 5.45 4.66
N ILE A 64 -3.15 4.70 5.75
CA ILE A 64 -4.02 4.98 6.89
C ILE A 64 -3.66 6.32 7.57
N GLY A 65 -4.66 6.94 8.15
CA GLY A 65 -4.51 8.18 8.91
C GLY A 65 -5.80 8.58 9.60
N PHE A 66 -6.06 9.88 9.64
CA PHE A 66 -7.25 10.43 10.28
C PHE A 66 -7.61 11.80 9.71
N PHE A 67 -8.88 12.20 9.89
CA PHE A 67 -9.34 13.57 9.64
C PHE A 67 -9.69 14.26 10.96
N VAL A 68 -9.42 15.56 11.03
CA VAL A 68 -9.93 16.42 12.12
C VAL A 68 -11.45 16.42 12.08
N SER A 69 -12.10 15.95 13.13
CA SER A 69 -13.56 15.87 13.24
C SER A 69 -14.14 16.94 14.15
N TYR A 70 -13.37 17.39 15.15
CA TYR A 70 -13.82 18.41 16.11
C TYR A 70 -12.61 19.01 16.85
N ILE A 71 -12.76 20.26 17.32
CA ILE A 71 -11.78 20.94 18.15
C ILE A 71 -12.43 21.27 19.51
N GLU A 72 -11.85 20.76 20.59
CA GLU A 72 -12.33 20.97 21.95
C GLU A 72 -12.11 22.40 22.45
N GLY A 73 -12.89 22.82 23.44
CA GLY A 73 -12.69 24.11 24.13
C GLY A 73 -11.30 24.27 24.74
N SER A 74 -10.69 23.16 25.18
CA SER A 74 -9.33 23.08 25.69
C SER A 74 -8.23 23.22 24.64
N GLY A 75 -8.58 23.15 23.36
CA GLY A 75 -7.62 23.16 22.25
C GLY A 75 -7.23 21.75 21.73
N LEU A 76 -7.59 20.69 22.44
CA LEU A 76 -7.37 19.31 21.95
C LEU A 76 -8.19 19.05 20.69
N VAL A 77 -7.64 18.23 19.78
CA VAL A 77 -8.25 17.91 18.49
C VAL A 77 -8.81 16.50 18.53
N ARG A 78 -10.09 16.33 18.19
CA ARG A 78 -10.69 15.02 17.94
C ARG A 78 -10.51 14.64 16.49
N VAL A 79 -10.34 13.36 16.24
CA VAL A 79 -10.11 12.82 14.91
C VAL A 79 -11.02 11.62 14.63
N THR A 80 -11.28 11.39 13.36
CA THR A 80 -11.93 10.18 12.85
C THR A 80 -10.94 9.40 11.97
N PRO A 81 -10.89 8.05 12.10
CA PRO A 81 -9.90 7.25 11.39
C PRO A 81 -10.18 7.19 9.89
N VAL A 82 -9.10 6.99 9.12
CA VAL A 82 -9.11 6.61 7.72
C VAL A 82 -8.38 5.27 7.62
N GLY A 83 -9.05 4.26 7.10
CA GLY A 83 -8.52 2.90 7.03
C GLY A 83 -8.47 2.18 8.37
N GLY A 84 -7.68 1.12 8.43
CA GLY A 84 -7.51 0.26 9.59
C GLY A 84 -6.63 0.86 10.70
N PHE A 85 -6.89 2.07 11.12
CA PHE A 85 -6.08 2.81 12.09
C PHE A 85 -6.14 2.19 13.50
N ASN A 86 -4.99 1.79 14.04
CA ASN A 86 -4.88 1.21 15.37
C ASN A 86 -4.52 2.28 16.42
N TYR A 87 -5.52 2.80 17.10
CA TYR A 87 -5.35 3.85 18.11
C TYR A 87 -4.47 3.43 19.29
N THR A 88 -4.60 2.18 19.74
CA THR A 88 -3.78 1.66 20.85
C THR A 88 -2.30 1.62 20.46
N ALA A 89 -1.99 1.18 19.24
CA ALA A 89 -0.61 1.19 18.73
C ALA A 89 -0.09 2.59 18.45
N ALA A 90 -0.99 3.56 18.22
CA ALA A 90 -0.66 4.95 17.94
C ALA A 90 -0.58 5.83 19.20
N ALA A 91 -0.96 5.32 20.37
CA ALA A 91 -0.91 6.08 21.61
C ALA A 91 0.51 6.63 21.88
N TYR A 92 0.57 7.91 22.21
CA TYR A 92 1.81 8.68 22.45
C TYR A 92 2.76 8.79 21.25
N SER A 93 2.30 8.45 20.07
CA SER A 93 3.07 8.70 18.84
C SER A 93 2.94 10.14 18.38
N GLY A 94 4.00 10.65 17.76
CA GLY A 94 3.96 11.90 17.03
C GLY A 94 3.05 11.78 15.80
N VAL A 95 2.41 12.88 15.46
CA VAL A 95 1.56 13.01 14.28
C VAL A 95 1.89 14.28 13.51
N THR A 96 1.70 14.23 12.20
CA THR A 96 1.88 15.39 11.33
C THR A 96 0.63 15.57 10.46
N PHE A 97 0.06 16.77 10.47
CA PHE A 97 -1.03 17.18 9.60
C PHE A 97 -0.52 17.60 8.21
N GLU A 98 -1.40 17.63 7.21
CA GLU A 98 -1.05 17.97 5.83
C GLU A 98 -0.40 19.36 5.68
N ASN A 99 -0.78 20.31 6.52
CA ASN A 99 -0.24 21.66 6.55
C ASN A 99 1.06 21.80 7.34
N GLY A 100 1.65 20.69 7.83
CA GLY A 100 2.91 20.66 8.57
C GLY A 100 2.78 20.91 10.07
N VAL A 101 1.58 21.06 10.62
CA VAL A 101 1.38 21.13 12.07
C VAL A 101 1.70 19.78 12.70
N HIS A 102 2.49 19.77 13.76
CA HIS A 102 2.82 18.58 14.54
C HIS A 102 1.99 18.49 15.81
N GLY A 103 1.76 17.27 16.27
CA GLY A 103 1.08 16.98 17.53
C GLY A 103 1.44 15.61 18.08
N VAL A 104 0.82 15.27 19.18
CA VAL A 104 0.96 13.96 19.84
C VAL A 104 -0.43 13.35 20.00
N MET A 105 -0.58 12.08 19.63
CA MET A 105 -1.83 11.35 19.85
C MET A 105 -1.88 10.86 21.30
N ILE A 106 -2.88 11.31 22.04
CA ILE A 106 -3.05 10.97 23.47
C ILE A 106 -4.35 10.21 23.70
N PRO A 107 -4.33 9.14 24.51
CA PRO A 107 -5.56 8.47 24.95
C PRO A 107 -6.28 9.34 26.01
N GLY A 108 -7.60 9.50 25.84
CA GLY A 108 -8.47 10.12 26.84
C GLY A 108 -9.13 9.12 27.78
N GLY A 109 -8.74 7.84 27.70
CA GLY A 109 -9.22 6.73 28.54
C GLY A 109 -8.55 5.42 28.17
N ASP A 110 -8.75 4.38 28.96
CA ASP A 110 -7.98 3.11 28.88
C ASP A 110 -8.63 2.04 27.98
N ASP A 111 -9.78 2.29 27.37
CA ASP A 111 -10.56 1.28 26.64
C ASP A 111 -10.26 1.17 25.13
N GLY A 112 -9.30 1.93 24.60
CA GLY A 112 -8.85 1.87 23.22
C GLY A 112 -9.87 2.32 22.15
N LYS A 113 -11.00 2.92 22.56
CA LYS A 113 -12.03 3.38 21.63
C LYS A 113 -11.63 4.68 20.96
N SER A 114 -11.94 4.82 19.67
CA SER A 114 -11.56 5.95 18.84
C SER A 114 -12.06 7.30 19.36
N ASP A 115 -13.25 7.33 19.95
CA ASP A 115 -13.87 8.53 20.51
C ASP A 115 -13.15 9.09 21.75
N LYS A 116 -12.20 8.33 22.29
CA LYS A 116 -11.38 8.69 23.45
C LYS A 116 -9.92 9.00 23.11
N TYR A 117 -9.58 9.19 21.83
CA TYR A 117 -8.26 9.65 21.43
C TYR A 117 -8.33 11.09 20.96
N PHE A 118 -7.31 11.85 21.33
CA PHE A 118 -7.16 13.25 20.98
C PHE A 118 -5.77 13.48 20.41
N ILE A 119 -5.61 14.61 19.73
CA ILE A 119 -4.29 15.11 19.37
C ILE A 119 -4.05 16.42 20.10
N ASP A 120 -2.94 16.47 20.80
CA ASP A 120 -2.42 17.67 21.44
C ASP A 120 -1.38 18.31 20.50
N ILE A 121 -1.67 19.53 20.06
CA ILE A 121 -0.74 20.37 19.25
C ILE A 121 -0.12 21.49 20.06
N GLY A 122 -0.19 21.43 21.40
CA GLY A 122 0.39 22.40 22.33
C GLY A 122 -0.43 23.70 22.48
N THR A 123 -1.70 23.73 22.04
CA THR A 123 -2.59 24.89 22.23
C THR A 123 -3.47 24.69 23.45
N THR A 124 -3.94 25.80 24.06
CA THR A 124 -4.72 25.80 25.29
C THR A 124 -6.18 26.29 25.11
N SER A 125 -6.60 26.52 23.86
CA SER A 125 -7.97 26.92 23.57
C SER A 125 -8.34 26.64 22.11
N ARG A 126 -9.63 26.40 21.87
CA ARG A 126 -10.18 26.25 20.51
C ARG A 126 -9.70 27.34 19.55
N LYS A 127 -9.80 28.61 19.96
CA LYS A 127 -9.40 29.74 19.13
C LYS A 127 -7.94 29.72 18.69
N GLN A 128 -7.05 29.16 19.52
CA GLN A 128 -5.64 28.99 19.14
C GLN A 128 -5.47 27.85 18.14
N THR A 129 -6.18 26.73 18.35
CA THR A 129 -6.14 25.57 17.47
C THR A 129 -6.71 25.88 16.10
N GLU A 130 -7.87 26.55 16.02
CA GLU A 130 -8.53 26.96 14.77
C GLU A 130 -7.70 27.92 13.90
N LYS A 131 -6.67 28.54 14.44
CA LYS A 131 -5.68 29.31 13.65
C LYS A 131 -4.65 28.41 12.95
N LYS A 132 -4.58 27.15 13.33
CA LYS A 132 -3.57 26.20 12.86
C LYS A 132 -4.18 25.02 12.11
N LEU A 133 -5.37 24.58 12.51
CA LEU A 133 -6.06 23.41 11.97
C LEU A 133 -7.53 23.72 11.73
N ALA A 134 -8.09 23.16 10.67
CA ALA A 134 -9.50 23.19 10.35
C ALA A 134 -10.13 21.79 10.40
N ILE A 135 -11.46 21.75 10.56
CA ILE A 135 -12.24 20.52 10.39
C ILE A 135 -12.05 19.99 8.96
N GLY A 136 -11.76 18.69 8.82
CA GLY A 136 -11.54 18.04 7.53
C GLY A 136 -10.08 18.05 7.05
N GLU A 137 -9.15 18.68 7.75
CA GLU A 137 -7.72 18.47 7.52
C GLU A 137 -7.32 17.05 7.94
N PHE A 138 -6.44 16.44 7.17
CA PHE A 138 -5.94 15.11 7.50
C PHE A 138 -4.58 15.15 8.20
N GLY A 139 -4.29 14.10 8.92
CA GLY A 139 -2.99 13.85 9.52
C GLY A 139 -2.65 12.36 9.49
N THR A 140 -1.40 12.07 9.69
CA THR A 140 -0.84 10.71 9.76
C THR A 140 0.10 10.60 10.96
N LEU A 141 0.43 9.39 11.37
CA LEU A 141 1.56 9.19 12.28
C LEU A 141 2.85 9.70 11.63
N ASP A 142 3.78 10.16 12.44
CA ASP A 142 5.05 10.68 11.96
C ASP A 142 5.79 9.65 11.09
N ARG A 143 6.38 10.14 10.02
CA ARG A 143 7.09 9.31 9.04
C ARG A 143 8.51 9.10 9.49
N THR A 144 8.88 7.83 9.57
CA THR A 144 10.26 7.43 9.88
C THR A 144 10.78 6.49 8.79
N PHE A 145 12.09 6.42 8.66
CA PHE A 145 12.76 5.46 7.78
C PHE A 145 14.10 5.12 8.40
N THR A 146 14.13 4.08 9.21
CA THR A 146 15.27 3.71 10.05
C THR A 146 15.84 2.37 9.58
N LYS A 147 17.15 2.34 9.31
CA LYS A 147 17.87 1.11 9.00
C LYS A 147 18.04 0.28 10.29
N LEU A 148 17.66 -0.97 10.22
CA LEU A 148 17.90 -1.98 11.26
C LEU A 148 19.07 -2.91 10.85
N ALA A 149 19.24 -4.01 11.58
CA ALA A 149 20.26 -5.02 11.26
C ALA A 149 20.02 -5.68 9.91
N GLY A 150 21.10 -5.97 9.20
CA GLY A 150 21.06 -6.63 7.90
C GLY A 150 20.44 -5.75 6.80
N LYS A 151 19.46 -6.31 6.09
CA LYS A 151 18.74 -5.62 5.00
C LYS A 151 17.39 -5.06 5.44
N ARG A 152 17.13 -4.96 6.73
CA ARG A 152 15.84 -4.55 7.28
C ARG A 152 15.75 -3.05 7.50
N TYR A 153 14.54 -2.53 7.30
CA TYR A 153 14.19 -1.15 7.56
C TYR A 153 12.86 -1.10 8.31
N SER A 154 12.76 -0.18 9.27
CA SER A 154 11.52 0.11 9.98
C SER A 154 11.12 1.56 9.74
N GLY A 155 9.82 1.80 9.58
CA GLY A 155 9.26 3.13 9.33
C GLY A 155 7.83 3.04 8.84
N ARG A 156 7.33 4.18 8.31
CA ARG A 156 6.01 4.22 7.65
C ARG A 156 5.89 5.37 6.65
N PRO A 157 4.93 5.25 5.71
CA PRO A 157 4.17 4.03 5.38
C PRO A 157 4.99 3.13 4.44
N PHE A 158 5.22 1.87 4.79
CA PHE A 158 5.59 0.87 3.79
C PHE A 158 4.34 0.36 3.08
N ASP A 159 3.24 0.25 3.79
CA ASP A 159 1.90 -0.04 3.28
C ASP A 159 1.31 1.18 2.55
N ASP A 160 1.03 1.19 1.21
CA ASP A 160 1.67 0.26 0.25
C ASP A 160 2.63 1.01 -0.69
N ARG A 161 3.37 1.98 -0.11
CA ARG A 161 4.42 2.71 -0.87
C ARG A 161 5.51 1.75 -1.36
N ILE A 162 5.65 0.60 -0.68
CA ILE A 162 6.60 -0.43 -1.08
C ILE A 162 6.12 -1.16 -2.35
N GLY A 163 4.84 -1.46 -2.46
CA GLY A 163 4.24 -2.03 -3.68
C GLY A 163 4.32 -1.06 -4.85
N CYS A 164 4.02 0.23 -4.61
CA CYS A 164 4.24 1.27 -5.63
C CYS A 164 5.70 1.28 -6.12
N ALA A 165 6.67 1.20 -5.20
CA ALA A 165 8.09 1.15 -5.57
C ALA A 165 8.46 -0.14 -6.31
N VAL A 166 7.86 -1.28 -5.94
CA VAL A 166 8.03 -2.56 -6.65
C VAL A 166 7.55 -2.44 -8.09
N LEU A 167 6.37 -1.87 -8.33
CA LEU A 167 5.83 -1.68 -9.68
C LEU A 167 6.74 -0.77 -10.53
N ILE A 168 7.19 0.36 -9.99
CA ILE A 168 8.09 1.28 -10.69
C ILE A 168 9.42 0.58 -11.04
N GLU A 169 10.04 -0.11 -10.09
CA GLU A 169 11.30 -0.80 -10.33
C GLU A 169 11.16 -2.01 -11.25
N ALA A 170 10.00 -2.70 -11.23
CA ALA A 170 9.68 -3.75 -12.19
C ALA A 170 9.54 -3.20 -13.61
N ALA A 171 8.81 -2.08 -13.79
CA ALA A 171 8.66 -1.42 -15.09
C ALA A 171 10.01 -1.04 -15.72
N LYS A 172 10.97 -0.57 -14.90
CA LYS A 172 12.36 -0.27 -15.36
C LYS A 172 13.09 -1.49 -15.92
N GLN A 173 12.73 -2.71 -15.50
CA GLN A 173 13.41 -3.95 -15.87
C GLN A 173 12.76 -4.67 -17.05
N ILE A 174 11.57 -4.24 -17.49
CA ILE A 174 10.88 -4.84 -18.64
C ILE A 174 11.55 -4.43 -19.94
N LYS A 175 12.19 -5.40 -20.59
CA LYS A 175 12.87 -5.19 -21.89
C LYS A 175 11.90 -5.27 -23.06
N SER A 176 11.02 -6.28 -23.03
CA SER A 176 9.99 -6.51 -24.04
C SER A 176 8.84 -7.30 -23.44
N THR A 177 7.66 -7.14 -23.98
CA THR A 177 6.47 -7.91 -23.61
C THR A 177 5.52 -7.98 -24.80
N GLU A 178 4.79 -9.09 -24.93
CA GLU A 178 3.65 -9.19 -25.84
C GLU A 178 2.35 -8.71 -25.15
N ASN A 179 2.31 -8.73 -23.81
CA ASN A 179 1.13 -8.35 -23.05
C ASN A 179 0.84 -6.86 -23.16
N ASP A 180 -0.45 -6.51 -23.13
CA ASP A 180 -0.93 -5.14 -22.99
C ASP A 180 -0.96 -4.81 -21.48
N LEU A 181 0.12 -4.14 -20.98
CA LEU A 181 0.37 -4.00 -19.55
C LEU A 181 -0.13 -2.66 -19.00
N TYR A 182 -0.84 -2.74 -17.89
CA TYR A 182 -1.25 -1.58 -17.10
C TYR A 182 -0.67 -1.67 -15.70
N PHE A 183 0.21 -0.75 -15.34
CA PHE A 183 0.56 -0.49 -13.94
C PHE A 183 -0.45 0.50 -13.40
N VAL A 184 -1.28 0.07 -12.46
CA VAL A 184 -2.35 0.87 -11.87
C VAL A 184 -2.01 1.18 -10.43
N PHE A 185 -1.79 2.45 -10.14
CA PHE A 185 -1.61 2.93 -8.78
C PHE A 185 -2.96 3.41 -8.29
N THR A 186 -3.56 2.62 -7.42
CA THR A 186 -4.94 2.79 -6.99
C THR A 186 -5.06 3.78 -5.85
N VAL A 187 -6.25 4.36 -5.70
CA VAL A 187 -6.62 5.23 -4.59
C VAL A 187 -7.60 4.51 -3.66
N GLN A 188 -7.65 4.94 -2.39
CA GLN A 188 -8.68 4.53 -1.43
C GLN A 188 -8.78 3.01 -1.22
N GLU A 189 -7.65 2.30 -1.23
CA GLU A 189 -7.59 0.88 -0.89
C GLU A 189 -8.00 0.66 0.56
N GLU A 190 -7.42 1.42 1.48
CA GLU A 190 -7.54 1.33 2.93
C GLU A 190 -8.99 1.51 3.46
N VAL A 191 -9.86 2.05 2.62
CA VAL A 191 -11.28 2.26 2.93
C VAL A 191 -12.21 1.38 2.08
N GLY A 192 -11.67 0.28 1.52
CA GLY A 192 -12.42 -0.76 0.83
C GLY A 192 -12.15 -0.88 -0.67
N CYS A 193 -10.89 -0.75 -1.10
CA CYS A 193 -10.43 -0.97 -2.49
C CYS A 193 -11.24 -0.18 -3.53
N ARG A 194 -11.60 1.08 -3.18
CA ARG A 194 -12.57 1.87 -3.97
C ARG A 194 -12.05 2.26 -5.34
N GLY A 195 -10.73 2.45 -5.48
CA GLY A 195 -10.09 2.75 -6.75
C GLY A 195 -9.97 1.55 -7.67
N ALA A 196 -9.67 0.38 -7.12
CA ALA A 196 -9.38 -0.83 -7.88
C ALA A 196 -10.59 -1.34 -8.68
N PHE A 197 -11.80 -1.23 -8.12
CA PHE A 197 -13.01 -1.69 -8.79
C PHE A 197 -13.29 -0.94 -10.10
N PRO A 198 -13.40 0.42 -10.14
CA PRO A 198 -13.59 1.15 -11.38
C PRO A 198 -12.38 1.06 -12.32
N ALA A 199 -11.15 0.95 -11.79
CA ALA A 199 -9.97 0.76 -12.63
C ALA A 199 -10.07 -0.53 -13.45
N ALA A 200 -10.38 -1.65 -12.81
CA ALA A 200 -10.54 -2.93 -13.49
C ALA A 200 -11.76 -2.96 -14.42
N TYR A 201 -12.86 -2.28 -14.04
CA TYR A 201 -14.04 -2.15 -14.89
C TYR A 201 -13.72 -1.46 -16.22
N ASN A 202 -13.02 -0.34 -16.16
CA ASN A 202 -12.67 0.44 -17.35
C ASN A 202 -11.68 -0.27 -18.27
N LEU A 203 -10.79 -1.07 -17.69
CA LEU A 203 -9.76 -1.77 -18.46
C LEU A 203 -10.25 -3.09 -19.05
N GLU A 204 -11.24 -3.74 -18.45
CA GLU A 204 -11.71 -5.08 -18.85
C GLU A 204 -10.55 -6.08 -18.97
N ALA A 205 -9.69 -6.12 -17.97
CA ALA A 205 -8.48 -6.93 -17.99
C ALA A 205 -8.76 -8.44 -17.99
N ASP A 206 -7.89 -9.20 -18.66
CA ASP A 206 -7.93 -10.67 -18.62
C ASP A 206 -7.32 -11.20 -17.32
N TYR A 207 -6.22 -10.56 -16.90
CA TYR A 207 -5.44 -10.92 -15.71
C TYR A 207 -5.12 -9.70 -14.85
N ALA A 208 -4.99 -9.95 -13.56
CA ALA A 208 -4.46 -8.92 -12.66
C ALA A 208 -3.61 -9.52 -11.54
N ILE A 209 -2.55 -8.81 -11.17
CA ILE A 209 -1.66 -9.15 -10.06
C ILE A 209 -1.55 -7.92 -9.17
N ALA A 210 -2.12 -8.00 -7.96
CA ALA A 210 -1.88 -6.94 -6.97
C ALA A 210 -0.50 -7.13 -6.32
N VAL A 211 0.16 -6.02 -6.05
CA VAL A 211 1.38 -5.97 -5.25
C VAL A 211 1.05 -5.15 -4.02
N ASP A 212 1.21 -5.74 -2.86
CA ASP A 212 0.79 -5.15 -1.59
C ASP A 212 1.67 -5.72 -0.45
N VAL A 213 1.49 -5.27 0.76
CA VAL A 213 2.15 -5.87 1.92
C VAL A 213 1.36 -7.08 2.45
N THR A 214 2.00 -7.92 3.25
CA THR A 214 1.32 -8.98 4.01
C THR A 214 1.94 -9.16 5.37
N SER A 215 1.12 -9.53 6.35
CA SER A 215 1.57 -9.83 7.71
C SER A 215 2.53 -11.03 7.74
N THR A 216 3.27 -11.14 8.85
CA THR A 216 4.20 -12.25 9.09
C THR A 216 3.85 -13.02 10.34
N GLY A 217 4.15 -14.31 10.37
CA GLY A 217 3.93 -15.20 11.51
C GLY A 217 5.13 -15.34 12.47
N ASP A 218 6.17 -14.52 12.28
CA ASP A 218 7.48 -14.70 12.93
C ASP A 218 7.79 -13.70 14.06
N VAL A 219 6.75 -13.09 14.63
CA VAL A 219 6.88 -12.20 15.79
C VAL A 219 5.97 -12.64 16.95
N PRO A 220 6.32 -12.34 18.22
CA PRO A 220 5.47 -12.64 19.36
C PRO A 220 4.07 -12.04 19.20
N GLY A 221 3.03 -12.83 19.49
CA GLY A 221 1.63 -12.41 19.37
C GLY A 221 1.07 -12.40 17.96
N SER A 222 1.87 -12.73 16.93
CA SER A 222 1.36 -12.93 15.57
C SER A 222 0.47 -14.18 15.50
N LYS A 223 -0.42 -14.20 14.51
CA LYS A 223 -1.12 -15.43 14.15
C LYS A 223 -0.17 -16.42 13.50
N THR A 224 -0.47 -17.71 13.67
CA THR A 224 0.26 -18.76 12.96
C THR A 224 0.04 -18.62 11.45
N MET A 225 1.10 -18.33 10.71
CA MET A 225 1.08 -18.27 9.25
C MET A 225 2.47 -18.60 8.69
N ALA A 226 2.51 -19.05 7.43
CA ALA A 226 3.75 -19.51 6.81
C ALA A 226 4.71 -18.37 6.44
N VAL A 227 4.18 -17.17 6.22
CA VAL A 227 4.98 -16.01 5.80
C VAL A 227 5.85 -15.49 6.93
N LYS A 228 7.13 -15.26 6.62
CA LYS A 228 8.12 -14.70 7.54
C LYS A 228 8.99 -13.65 6.84
N LEU A 229 9.47 -12.69 7.59
CA LEU A 229 10.42 -11.68 7.10
C LEU A 229 11.74 -12.31 6.67
N GLY A 230 12.23 -11.93 5.50
CA GLY A 230 13.43 -12.53 4.89
C GLY A 230 13.14 -13.86 4.18
N GLY A 231 11.86 -14.23 4.01
CA GLY A 231 11.43 -15.45 3.32
C GLY A 231 11.34 -15.33 1.79
N GLY A 232 11.53 -14.14 1.24
CA GLY A 232 11.32 -13.84 -0.18
C GLY A 232 9.93 -13.31 -0.46
N ALA A 233 9.59 -13.15 -1.74
CA ALA A 233 8.27 -12.70 -2.19
C ALA A 233 7.17 -13.66 -1.71
N ALA A 234 6.05 -13.15 -1.20
CA ALA A 234 4.93 -13.99 -0.84
C ALA A 234 3.94 -14.08 -2.02
N VAL A 235 3.78 -15.30 -2.57
CA VAL A 235 2.79 -15.60 -3.60
C VAL A 235 1.48 -15.95 -2.91
N LYS A 236 0.48 -15.10 -3.05
CA LYS A 236 -0.82 -15.23 -2.38
C LYS A 236 -1.66 -16.34 -3.02
N ILE A 237 -2.15 -17.27 -2.19
CA ILE A 237 -3.14 -18.28 -2.55
C ILE A 237 -4.55 -17.74 -2.24
N ARG A 238 -4.70 -17.13 -1.04
CA ARG A 238 -5.97 -16.50 -0.65
C ARG A 238 -5.76 -15.46 0.46
N ASP A 239 -6.72 -14.53 0.54
CA ASP A 239 -6.98 -13.74 1.74
C ASP A 239 -8.50 -13.73 2.06
N ASN A 240 -8.98 -12.80 2.93
CA ASN A 240 -10.39 -12.73 3.28
C ASN A 240 -11.28 -12.23 2.13
N SER A 241 -10.71 -11.52 1.14
CA SER A 241 -11.43 -10.90 0.03
C SER A 241 -11.37 -11.70 -1.27
N VAL A 242 -10.39 -12.61 -1.41
CA VAL A 242 -10.09 -13.30 -2.68
C VAL A 242 -9.57 -14.72 -2.46
N ILE A 243 -9.92 -15.59 -3.40
CA ILE A 243 -9.19 -16.83 -3.70
C ILE A 243 -8.52 -16.60 -5.05
N CYS A 244 -7.19 -16.57 -5.09
CA CYS A 244 -6.42 -16.33 -6.30
C CYS A 244 -6.63 -17.47 -7.32
N ASP A 245 -6.57 -17.09 -8.60
CA ASP A 245 -6.69 -18.06 -9.69
C ASP A 245 -5.49 -19.03 -9.67
N ARG A 246 -5.79 -20.32 -9.74
CA ARG A 246 -4.77 -21.39 -9.65
C ARG A 246 -3.70 -21.27 -10.73
N HIS A 247 -4.11 -20.91 -11.96
CA HIS A 247 -3.17 -20.73 -13.06
C HIS A 247 -2.19 -19.59 -12.80
N VAL A 248 -2.70 -18.44 -12.26
CA VAL A 248 -1.83 -17.29 -11.92
C VAL A 248 -0.87 -17.64 -10.76
N VAL A 249 -1.35 -18.37 -9.74
CA VAL A 249 -0.50 -18.84 -8.64
C VAL A 249 0.61 -19.76 -9.15
N ASP A 250 0.26 -20.74 -10.00
CA ASP A 250 1.23 -21.69 -10.53
C ASP A 250 2.21 -21.01 -11.51
N LEU A 251 1.77 -20.02 -12.30
CA LEU A 251 2.63 -19.19 -13.14
C LEU A 251 3.67 -18.44 -12.29
N LEU A 252 3.25 -17.75 -11.24
CA LEU A 252 4.17 -16.99 -10.37
C LEU A 252 5.16 -17.90 -9.67
N LYS A 253 4.73 -19.08 -9.21
CA LYS A 253 5.61 -20.11 -8.63
C LYS A 253 6.62 -20.62 -9.65
N GLY A 254 6.16 -20.98 -10.85
CA GLY A 254 7.04 -21.46 -11.92
C GLY A 254 8.13 -20.45 -12.27
N ILE A 255 7.74 -19.17 -12.45
CA ILE A 255 8.69 -18.08 -12.68
C ILE A 255 9.72 -17.98 -11.53
N ALA A 256 9.26 -18.08 -10.28
CA ALA A 256 10.15 -17.99 -9.13
C ALA A 256 11.14 -19.16 -9.09
N GLU A 257 10.68 -20.38 -9.33
CA GLU A 257 11.51 -21.61 -9.34
C GLU A 257 12.54 -21.59 -10.45
N GLU A 258 12.12 -21.32 -11.69
CA GLU A 258 13.00 -21.27 -12.87
C GLU A 258 14.10 -20.20 -12.73
N ASN A 259 13.77 -19.05 -12.12
CA ASN A 259 14.70 -17.93 -11.97
C ASN A 259 15.39 -17.88 -10.61
N LYS A 260 15.23 -18.93 -9.78
CA LYS A 260 15.82 -19.03 -8.43
C LYS A 260 15.51 -17.82 -7.56
N ILE A 261 14.27 -17.30 -7.66
CA ILE A 261 13.78 -16.24 -6.81
C ILE A 261 13.29 -16.85 -5.52
N LYS A 262 13.75 -16.32 -4.39
CA LYS A 262 13.27 -16.75 -3.09
C LYS A 262 11.80 -16.34 -2.94
N TYR A 263 10.92 -17.30 -2.66
CA TYR A 263 9.50 -17.06 -2.47
C TYR A 263 8.91 -17.92 -1.37
N GLN A 264 7.72 -17.57 -0.94
CA GLN A 264 6.92 -18.33 0.03
C GLN A 264 5.44 -18.24 -0.37
N LEU A 265 4.61 -19.18 0.13
CA LEU A 265 3.19 -19.19 -0.14
C LEU A 265 2.42 -18.47 0.96
N GLU A 266 1.41 -17.70 0.58
CA GLU A 266 0.63 -16.89 1.50
C GLU A 266 -0.82 -17.36 1.57
N ILE A 267 -1.28 -17.58 2.81
CA ILE A 267 -2.69 -17.65 3.18
C ILE A 267 -2.89 -16.64 4.32
N LEU A 268 -3.68 -15.61 4.07
CA LEU A 268 -3.99 -14.57 5.03
C LEU A 268 -5.46 -14.71 5.45
N GLU A 269 -5.72 -14.93 6.73
CA GLU A 269 -7.09 -15.16 7.23
C GLU A 269 -7.92 -13.87 7.37
N ARG A 270 -7.26 -12.73 7.58
CA ARG A 270 -7.89 -11.42 7.74
C ARG A 270 -7.16 -10.39 6.88
N GLY A 271 -7.88 -9.38 6.43
CA GLY A 271 -7.40 -8.39 5.49
C GLY A 271 -7.74 -8.78 4.05
N GLY A 272 -7.49 -7.89 3.16
CA GLY A 272 -7.72 -8.04 1.72
C GLY A 272 -6.73 -7.16 0.99
N THR A 273 -6.81 -7.12 -0.32
CA THR A 273 -6.04 -6.27 -1.21
C THR A 273 -6.93 -5.87 -2.39
N ASP A 274 -6.48 -5.03 -3.25
CA ASP A 274 -7.13 -4.67 -4.51
C ASP A 274 -7.54 -5.88 -5.36
N THR A 275 -6.87 -7.01 -5.18
CA THR A 275 -7.15 -8.27 -5.88
C THR A 275 -8.62 -8.67 -5.80
N GLY A 276 -9.24 -8.56 -4.60
CA GLY A 276 -10.64 -8.93 -4.39
C GLY A 276 -11.63 -8.01 -5.10
N ALA A 277 -11.32 -6.72 -5.22
CA ALA A 277 -12.13 -5.77 -5.97
C ALA A 277 -11.99 -5.98 -7.48
N ILE A 278 -10.77 -6.18 -7.97
CA ILE A 278 -10.49 -6.43 -9.38
C ILE A 278 -11.17 -7.74 -9.85
N GLN A 279 -11.08 -8.83 -9.06
CA GLN A 279 -11.69 -10.11 -9.40
C GLN A 279 -13.19 -9.99 -9.70
N ARG A 280 -13.89 -9.12 -8.98
CA ARG A 280 -15.36 -8.97 -9.05
C ARG A 280 -15.81 -7.83 -9.95
N SER A 281 -14.88 -7.13 -10.59
CA SER A 281 -15.18 -5.98 -11.43
C SER A 281 -15.48 -6.40 -12.87
N GLY A 282 -16.46 -5.76 -13.49
CA GLY A 282 -16.84 -5.99 -14.89
C GLY A 282 -17.19 -7.45 -15.16
N ARG A 283 -16.52 -8.06 -16.13
CA ARG A 283 -16.66 -9.49 -16.48
C ARG A 283 -15.84 -10.44 -15.60
N GLY A 284 -15.12 -9.87 -14.61
CA GLY A 284 -14.14 -10.59 -13.79
C GLY A 284 -12.79 -10.74 -14.48
N ALA A 285 -11.73 -10.83 -13.69
CA ALA A 285 -10.37 -11.12 -14.15
C ALA A 285 -9.80 -12.33 -13.41
N ARG A 286 -8.85 -13.06 -14.04
CA ARG A 286 -8.04 -14.04 -13.33
C ARG A 286 -7.01 -13.32 -12.51
N VAL A 287 -7.00 -13.52 -11.20
CA VAL A 287 -6.21 -12.68 -10.30
C VAL A 287 -5.19 -13.47 -9.50
N GLY A 288 -4.09 -12.82 -9.18
CA GLY A 288 -3.08 -13.24 -8.21
C GLY A 288 -2.57 -12.05 -7.41
N ALA A 289 -1.69 -12.32 -6.46
CA ALA A 289 -0.98 -11.25 -5.77
C ALA A 289 0.45 -11.69 -5.41
N VAL A 290 1.34 -10.70 -5.39
CA VAL A 290 2.72 -10.82 -4.91
C VAL A 290 2.86 -9.85 -3.74
N SER A 291 2.95 -10.41 -2.53
CA SER A 291 2.97 -9.59 -1.33
C SER A 291 4.39 -9.43 -0.76
N VAL A 292 4.67 -8.25 -0.23
CA VAL A 292 5.90 -7.94 0.50
C VAL A 292 5.70 -8.28 1.97
N PRO A 293 6.42 -9.27 2.54
CA PRO A 293 6.35 -9.57 3.95
C PRO A 293 6.69 -8.35 4.81
N THR A 294 5.74 -7.94 5.65
CA THR A 294 5.86 -6.74 6.47
C THR A 294 5.38 -7.01 7.89
N ARG A 295 6.20 -6.69 8.89
CA ARG A 295 5.81 -6.75 10.29
C ARG A 295 5.13 -5.46 10.71
N TYR A 296 4.23 -5.56 11.69
CA TYR A 296 3.63 -4.40 12.36
C TYR A 296 2.86 -3.46 11.41
N ILE A 297 2.21 -4.01 10.38
CA ILE A 297 1.37 -3.24 9.44
C ILE A 297 0.37 -2.37 10.21
N HIS A 298 0.09 -1.16 9.70
CA HIS A 298 -0.79 -0.17 10.32
C HIS A 298 -0.29 0.38 11.68
N THR A 299 1.04 0.38 11.88
CA THR A 299 1.66 1.01 13.07
C THR A 299 2.72 2.04 12.65
N ALA A 300 3.31 2.72 13.64
CA ALA A 300 4.43 3.64 13.40
C ALA A 300 5.75 2.94 13.04
N ALA A 301 5.80 1.60 13.13
CA ALA A 301 7.04 0.80 13.05
C ALA A 301 6.96 -0.38 12.07
N GLU A 302 6.24 -0.22 10.97
CA GLU A 302 6.21 -1.21 9.90
C GLU A 302 7.64 -1.62 9.54
N THR A 303 7.87 -2.90 9.31
CA THR A 303 9.24 -3.39 9.12
C THR A 303 9.32 -4.36 7.95
N VAL A 304 10.21 -4.06 6.99
CA VAL A 304 10.45 -4.85 5.77
C VAL A 304 11.89 -5.34 5.66
N ASP A 305 12.11 -6.39 4.87
CA ASP A 305 13.44 -6.82 4.43
C ASP A 305 13.62 -6.49 2.94
N MET A 306 14.62 -5.70 2.60
CA MET A 306 14.88 -5.29 1.21
C MET A 306 15.29 -6.46 0.31
N GLY A 307 15.63 -7.62 0.87
CA GLY A 307 15.82 -8.86 0.10
C GLY A 307 14.49 -9.41 -0.41
N ASP A 308 13.42 -9.33 0.42
CA ASP A 308 12.06 -9.73 0.02
C ASP A 308 11.51 -8.76 -1.03
N VAL A 309 11.72 -7.46 -0.83
CA VAL A 309 11.36 -6.42 -1.82
C VAL A 309 12.02 -6.68 -3.17
N SER A 310 13.32 -6.98 -3.17
CA SER A 310 14.05 -7.30 -4.41
C SER A 310 13.53 -8.57 -5.09
N ALA A 311 13.09 -9.55 -4.32
CA ALA A 311 12.44 -10.74 -4.84
C ALA A 311 11.09 -10.43 -5.50
N CYS A 312 10.27 -9.56 -4.87
CA CYS A 312 9.01 -9.09 -5.45
C CYS A 312 9.24 -8.34 -6.77
N VAL A 313 10.19 -7.40 -6.82
CA VAL A 313 10.54 -6.67 -8.05
C VAL A 313 10.89 -7.62 -9.18
N LYS A 314 11.79 -8.60 -8.91
CA LYS A 314 12.23 -9.57 -9.91
C LYS A 314 11.07 -10.45 -10.39
N LEU A 315 10.23 -10.91 -9.46
CA LEU A 315 9.08 -11.76 -9.78
C LEU A 315 8.06 -11.00 -10.64
N VAL A 316 7.68 -9.79 -10.24
CA VAL A 316 6.74 -8.93 -10.98
C VAL A 316 7.28 -8.57 -12.37
N SER A 317 8.56 -8.18 -12.47
CA SER A 317 9.19 -7.86 -13.76
C SER A 317 9.18 -9.04 -14.72
N LEU A 318 9.47 -10.24 -14.25
CA LEU A 318 9.46 -11.44 -15.08
C LEU A 318 8.03 -11.87 -15.43
N ALA A 319 7.10 -11.79 -14.49
CA ALA A 319 5.69 -12.06 -14.76
C ALA A 319 5.13 -11.12 -15.86
N ALA A 320 5.47 -9.84 -15.81
CA ALA A 320 5.06 -8.87 -16.85
C ALA A 320 5.61 -9.20 -18.25
N GLN A 321 6.75 -9.88 -18.33
CA GLN A 321 7.38 -10.30 -19.60
C GLN A 321 6.95 -11.70 -20.05
N THR A 322 6.33 -12.49 -19.18
CA THR A 322 5.82 -13.82 -19.50
C THR A 322 4.47 -13.70 -20.22
N LYS A 323 4.29 -14.46 -21.30
CA LYS A 323 3.04 -14.49 -22.05
C LYS A 323 1.94 -15.12 -21.20
N PHE A 324 0.82 -14.39 -21.07
CA PHE A 324 -0.41 -14.91 -20.48
C PHE A 324 -1.28 -15.55 -21.57
N GLU A 325 -1.88 -16.71 -21.27
CA GLU A 325 -2.68 -17.51 -22.21
C GLU A 325 -4.21 -17.28 -22.06
#